data_423aa861988f9a302cc374aa114cedd4
#
_entry.id   423aa861988f9a302cc374aa114cedd4
#
_cell.length_a   1.000
_cell.length_b   1.000
_cell.length_c   1.000
_cell.angle_alpha   90.00
_cell.angle_beta   90.00
_cell.angle_gamma   90.00
#
_symmetry.space_group_name_H-M   'P 1'
#
loop_
_entity.id
_entity.type
_entity.pdbx_description
1 polymer ?
#
loop_
_entity_poly.entity_id
_entity_poly.type
_entity_poly.pdbx_seq_one_letter_code
_entity_poly.pdbx_strand_id
1 'polypeptide(L)'
;MKRIKIQPLNKDIEVDANESLLKVLLEQEMNVLQACGAQGRCATCHVYIESGMESLSTCTEQERLTLSFIATAKPNSRLACQTRILKNGVVVEVPRGMYVGSIGELKSLIGRRANQNIVHPLTGEVLVEEGKLILRSALEKMAKIDSTLDTSLVEVLSSSVKAKLP
;
A
#
# COMPACT_ATOMS: atom_id res chain seq x y z
N MET A 1 -26.77 -2.85 0.23
CA MET A 1 -25.46 -2.64 0.86
C MET A 1 -24.64 -3.92 0.84
N LYS A 2 -23.35 -3.82 0.81
CA LYS A 2 -22.44 -4.96 0.79
C LYS A 2 -21.72 -5.05 2.13
N ARG A 3 -21.41 -6.26 2.57
CA ARG A 3 -20.72 -6.49 3.84
C ARG A 3 -19.30 -6.99 3.57
N ILE A 4 -18.33 -6.34 4.19
CA ILE A 4 -16.92 -6.74 4.13
C ILE A 4 -16.35 -6.83 5.55
N LYS A 5 -15.27 -7.59 5.69
CA LYS A 5 -14.56 -7.71 6.97
C LYS A 5 -13.15 -7.15 6.82
N ILE A 6 -12.72 -6.35 7.79
CA ILE A 6 -11.40 -5.74 7.82
C ILE A 6 -10.55 -6.39 8.92
N GLN A 7 -9.39 -6.92 8.55
CA GLN A 7 -8.39 -7.45 9.46
C GLN A 7 -7.23 -6.42 9.58
N PRO A 8 -6.54 -6.32 10.70
CA PRO A 8 -6.59 -7.19 11.89
C PRO A 8 -7.70 -6.85 12.90
N LEU A 9 -8.50 -5.82 12.66
CA LEU A 9 -9.55 -5.39 13.58
C LEU A 9 -10.68 -6.41 13.75
N ASN A 10 -10.79 -7.37 12.84
CA ASN A 10 -11.87 -8.35 12.78
C ASN A 10 -13.25 -7.67 12.77
N LYS A 11 -13.36 -6.57 12.05
CA LYS A 11 -14.55 -5.71 12.03
C LYS A 11 -15.33 -5.92 10.74
N ASP A 12 -16.63 -6.18 10.90
CA ASP A 12 -17.57 -6.22 9.78
C ASP A 12 -18.15 -4.83 9.55
N ILE A 13 -18.19 -4.37 8.31
CA ILE A 13 -18.75 -3.08 7.93
C ILE A 13 -19.67 -3.24 6.72
N GLU A 14 -20.65 -2.36 6.63
CA GLU A 14 -21.53 -2.27 5.49
C GLU A 14 -21.08 -1.12 4.59
N VAL A 15 -21.04 -1.38 3.30
CA VAL A 15 -20.57 -0.42 2.30
C VAL A 15 -21.53 -0.42 1.10
N ASP A 16 -21.55 0.68 0.36
CA ASP A 16 -22.33 0.75 -0.86
C ASP A 16 -21.69 -0.08 -1.96
N ALA A 17 -22.51 -0.57 -2.88
CA ALA A 17 -22.02 -1.27 -4.05
C ALA A 17 -21.18 -0.32 -4.90
N ASN A 18 -20.06 -0.83 -5.45
CA ASN A 18 -19.10 -0.07 -6.25
C ASN A 18 -18.34 1.01 -5.46
N GLU A 19 -18.31 0.91 -4.13
CA GLU A 19 -17.53 1.82 -3.29
C GLU A 19 -16.03 1.53 -3.44
N SER A 20 -15.21 2.58 -3.32
CA SER A 20 -13.76 2.44 -3.33
C SER A 20 -13.26 1.77 -2.05
N LEU A 21 -12.47 0.72 -2.17
CA LEU A 21 -11.90 0.04 -1.00
C LEU A 21 -11.01 0.99 -0.20
N LEU A 22 -10.20 1.84 -0.88
CA LEU A 22 -9.35 2.83 -0.20
C LEU A 22 -10.18 3.78 0.66
N LYS A 23 -11.27 4.31 0.11
CA LYS A 23 -12.14 5.22 0.85
C LYS A 23 -12.67 4.56 2.11
N VAL A 24 -13.15 3.34 2.01
CA VAL A 24 -13.65 2.58 3.15
C VAL A 24 -12.59 2.37 4.22
N LEU A 25 -11.37 2.00 3.81
CA LEU A 25 -10.27 1.80 4.75
C LEU A 25 -9.85 3.10 5.46
N LEU A 26 -9.84 4.21 4.74
CA LEU A 26 -9.54 5.53 5.33
C LEU A 26 -10.62 5.95 6.33
N GLU A 27 -11.88 5.73 6.03
CA GLU A 27 -13.00 6.01 6.94
C GLU A 27 -12.92 5.17 8.23
N GLN A 28 -12.33 3.98 8.16
CA GLN A 28 -12.13 3.11 9.31
C GLN A 28 -10.78 3.35 10.00
N GLU A 29 -10.08 4.42 9.63
CA GLU A 29 -8.78 4.81 10.20
C GLU A 29 -7.73 3.71 10.12
N MET A 30 -7.77 2.91 9.06
CA MET A 30 -6.78 1.87 8.82
C MET A 30 -5.44 2.47 8.34
N ASN A 31 -4.37 1.71 8.51
CA ASN A 31 -3.02 2.16 8.13
C ASN A 31 -2.80 2.07 6.62
N VAL A 32 -3.48 2.92 5.88
CA VAL A 32 -3.31 3.10 4.44
C VAL A 32 -3.18 4.59 4.13
N LEU A 33 -2.46 4.91 3.07
CA LEU A 33 -2.23 6.29 2.65
C LEU A 33 -2.52 6.45 1.16
N GLN A 34 -2.56 7.69 0.71
CA GLN A 34 -2.72 8.05 -0.70
C GLN A 34 -1.49 8.81 -1.21
N ALA A 35 -0.28 8.28 -0.96
CA ALA A 35 0.96 8.98 -1.27
C ALA A 35 1.09 9.37 -2.75
N CYS A 36 0.53 8.57 -3.66
CA CYS A 36 0.52 8.90 -5.09
C CYS A 36 -0.79 9.56 -5.55
N GLY A 37 -1.65 10.00 -4.63
CA GLY A 37 -2.95 10.58 -4.98
C GLY A 37 -3.95 9.58 -5.54
N ALA A 38 -3.91 8.34 -5.07
CA ALA A 38 -4.79 7.25 -5.48
C ALA A 38 -4.64 6.87 -6.96
N GLN A 39 -3.44 7.03 -7.52
CA GLN A 39 -3.16 6.74 -8.93
C GLN A 39 -2.65 5.32 -9.21
N GLY A 40 -2.58 4.46 -8.18
CA GLY A 40 -2.10 3.09 -8.34
C GLY A 40 -0.61 2.97 -8.58
N ARG A 41 0.21 3.90 -8.04
CA ARG A 41 1.63 4.03 -8.34
C ARG A 41 2.55 3.80 -7.15
N CYS A 42 1.99 3.51 -5.99
CA CYS A 42 2.78 3.30 -4.77
C CYS A 42 2.23 2.17 -3.92
N ALA A 43 2.93 1.81 -2.86
CA ALA A 43 2.56 0.70 -1.97
C ALA A 43 1.70 1.14 -0.77
N THR A 44 1.42 2.42 -0.61
CA THR A 44 0.78 2.92 0.62
C THR A 44 -0.67 2.48 0.81
N CYS A 45 -1.32 2.00 -0.24
CA CYS A 45 -2.66 1.43 -0.16
C CYS A 45 -2.67 -0.09 -0.44
N HIS A 46 -1.52 -0.74 -0.41
CA HIS A 46 -1.39 -2.19 -0.60
C HIS A 46 -2.10 -2.96 0.50
N VAL A 47 -2.93 -3.92 0.11
CA VAL A 47 -3.68 -4.79 1.02
C VAL A 47 -3.67 -6.23 0.51
N TYR A 48 -3.97 -7.17 1.41
CA TYR A 48 -4.16 -8.57 1.05
C TYR A 48 -5.65 -8.90 1.09
N ILE A 49 -6.12 -9.64 0.10
CA ILE A 49 -7.51 -10.12 0.05
C ILE A 49 -7.52 -11.56 0.52
N GLU A 50 -7.94 -11.77 1.75
CA GLU A 50 -7.99 -13.10 2.36
C GLU A 50 -9.07 -13.97 1.74
N SER A 51 -10.21 -13.38 1.38
CA SER A 51 -11.27 -14.06 0.65
C SER A 51 -12.13 -13.04 -0.10
N GLY A 52 -12.89 -13.50 -1.09
CA GLY A 52 -13.80 -12.66 -1.82
C GLY A 52 -13.17 -11.85 -2.97
N MET A 53 -12.06 -12.31 -3.51
CA MET A 53 -11.41 -11.64 -4.64
C MET A 53 -12.38 -11.47 -5.82
N GLU A 54 -13.23 -12.43 -6.07
CA GLU A 54 -14.25 -12.42 -7.12
C GLU A 54 -15.37 -11.40 -6.86
N SER A 55 -15.44 -10.87 -5.65
CA SER A 55 -16.40 -9.83 -5.24
C SER A 55 -15.85 -8.41 -5.45
N LEU A 56 -14.64 -8.30 -5.95
CA LEU A 56 -13.95 -7.04 -6.21
C LEU A 56 -13.84 -6.77 -7.72
N SER A 57 -13.59 -5.52 -8.07
CA SER A 57 -13.32 -5.15 -9.45
C SER A 57 -12.05 -5.83 -9.96
N THR A 58 -11.98 -6.01 -11.28
CA THR A 58 -10.83 -6.64 -11.94
C THR A 58 -9.57 -5.79 -11.76
N CYS A 59 -8.43 -6.44 -11.53
CA CYS A 59 -7.14 -5.78 -11.43
C CYS A 59 -6.76 -5.16 -12.78
N THR A 60 -6.43 -3.86 -12.76
CA THR A 60 -5.99 -3.17 -13.98
C THR A 60 -4.53 -3.46 -14.29
N GLU A 61 -4.08 -3.15 -15.51
CA GLU A 61 -2.67 -3.27 -15.87
C GLU A 61 -1.78 -2.38 -15.03
N GLN A 62 -2.23 -1.14 -14.74
CA GLN A 62 -1.50 -0.22 -13.87
C GLN A 62 -1.31 -0.81 -12.47
N GLU A 63 -2.36 -1.39 -11.90
CA GLU A 63 -2.30 -2.04 -10.60
C GLU A 63 -1.34 -3.24 -10.64
N ARG A 64 -1.44 -4.09 -11.64
CA ARG A 64 -0.55 -5.25 -11.82
C ARG A 64 0.92 -4.84 -11.91
N LEU A 65 1.19 -3.80 -12.71
CA LEU A 65 2.54 -3.29 -12.87
C LEU A 65 3.12 -2.81 -11.54
N THR A 66 2.35 -2.00 -10.80
CA THR A 66 2.79 -1.51 -9.49
C THR A 66 3.00 -2.66 -8.50
N LEU A 67 2.08 -3.62 -8.45
CA LEU A 67 2.21 -4.79 -7.58
C LEU A 67 3.48 -5.62 -7.89
N SER A 68 3.90 -5.67 -9.15
CA SER A 68 5.11 -6.41 -9.54
C SER A 68 6.40 -5.82 -8.94
N PHE A 69 6.36 -4.56 -8.52
CA PHE A 69 7.50 -3.88 -7.91
C PHE A 69 7.41 -3.83 -6.37
N ILE A 70 6.30 -4.25 -5.79
CA ILE A 70 6.15 -4.27 -4.33
C ILE A 70 6.78 -5.54 -3.78
N ALA A 71 7.80 -5.36 -2.92
CA ALA A 71 8.58 -6.47 -2.38
C ALA A 71 7.76 -7.45 -1.57
N THR A 72 6.72 -6.98 -0.90
CA THR A 72 5.84 -7.79 -0.04
C THR A 72 4.57 -8.28 -0.73
N ALA A 73 4.44 -8.06 -2.04
CA ALA A 73 3.26 -8.48 -2.79
C ALA A 73 3.15 -10.01 -2.84
N LYS A 74 1.91 -10.49 -2.73
CA LYS A 74 1.52 -11.89 -2.80
C LYS A 74 0.47 -12.07 -3.90
N PRO A 75 0.13 -13.30 -4.29
CA PRO A 75 -0.93 -13.53 -5.29
C PRO A 75 -2.28 -12.90 -4.96
N ASN A 76 -2.57 -12.70 -3.66
CA ASN A 76 -3.80 -12.06 -3.18
C ASN A 76 -3.65 -10.57 -2.90
N SER A 77 -2.57 -9.93 -3.34
CA SER A 77 -2.35 -8.49 -3.15
C SER A 77 -3.21 -7.65 -4.08
N ARG A 78 -3.72 -6.54 -3.57
CA ARG A 78 -4.43 -5.53 -4.35
C ARG A 78 -4.01 -4.13 -3.89
N LEU A 79 -4.16 -3.15 -4.76
CA LEU A 79 -4.06 -1.74 -4.38
C LEU A 79 -5.46 -1.21 -4.12
N ALA A 80 -5.71 -0.79 -2.87
CA ALA A 80 -7.05 -0.37 -2.46
C ALA A 80 -7.58 0.80 -3.30
N CYS A 81 -6.71 1.71 -3.74
CA CYS A 81 -7.10 2.85 -4.56
C CYS A 81 -7.62 2.45 -5.95
N GLN A 82 -7.28 1.27 -6.42
CA GLN A 82 -7.69 0.75 -7.73
C GLN A 82 -8.79 -0.32 -7.61
N THR A 83 -9.28 -0.56 -6.43
CA THR A 83 -10.19 -1.68 -6.13
C THR A 83 -11.56 -1.17 -5.70
N ARG A 84 -12.61 -1.72 -6.29
CA ARG A 84 -13.99 -1.41 -5.93
C ARG A 84 -14.69 -2.66 -5.41
N ILE A 85 -15.58 -2.47 -4.44
CA ILE A 85 -16.33 -3.54 -3.80
C ILE A 85 -17.64 -3.74 -4.58
N LEU A 86 -17.79 -4.91 -5.20
CA LEU A 86 -18.94 -5.20 -6.05
C LEU A 86 -19.98 -6.11 -5.39
N LYS A 87 -19.53 -7.02 -4.53
CA LYS A 87 -20.38 -8.03 -3.88
C LYS A 87 -19.97 -8.22 -2.41
N ASN A 88 -20.78 -9.01 -1.71
CA ASN A 88 -20.52 -9.40 -0.31
C ASN A 88 -19.36 -10.39 -0.20
N GLY A 89 -18.84 -10.57 1.01
CA GLY A 89 -17.94 -11.66 1.35
C GLY A 89 -16.47 -11.33 1.22
N VAL A 90 -16.12 -10.07 1.06
CA VAL A 90 -14.71 -9.65 1.00
C VAL A 90 -14.12 -9.62 2.41
N VAL A 91 -12.97 -10.27 2.57
CA VAL A 91 -12.15 -10.14 3.78
C VAL A 91 -10.82 -9.53 3.37
N VAL A 92 -10.55 -8.33 3.85
CA VAL A 92 -9.34 -7.58 3.54
C VAL A 92 -8.43 -7.50 4.76
N GLU A 93 -7.14 -7.77 4.55
CA GLU A 93 -6.12 -7.61 5.58
C GLU A 93 -5.23 -6.42 5.22
N VAL A 94 -5.16 -5.43 6.12
CA VAL A 94 -4.25 -4.30 5.97
C VAL A 94 -2.90 -4.69 6.57
N PRO A 95 -1.79 -4.62 5.79
CA PRO A 95 -0.47 -4.92 6.32
C PRO A 95 -0.11 -4.04 7.51
N ARG A 96 0.60 -4.60 8.47
CA ARG A 96 1.12 -3.85 9.61
C ARG A 96 2.31 -3.01 9.15
N GLY A 97 2.43 -1.84 9.73
CA GLY A 97 3.58 -0.98 9.50
C GLY A 97 3.19 0.47 9.23
N MET A 98 4.19 1.33 9.29
CA MET A 98 4.05 2.76 9.04
C MET A 98 4.85 3.11 7.80
N TYR A 99 4.22 3.79 6.85
CA TYR A 99 4.91 4.30 5.68
C TYR A 99 5.59 5.63 5.99
N VAL A 100 6.85 5.76 5.61
CA VAL A 100 7.56 7.05 5.69
C VAL A 100 7.51 7.73 4.33
N GLY A 101 7.17 9.02 4.31
CA GLY A 101 6.99 9.75 3.07
C GLY A 101 8.29 10.19 2.41
N SER A 102 9.38 10.32 3.19
CA SER A 102 10.65 10.83 2.67
C SER A 102 11.81 10.47 3.59
N ILE A 103 13.03 10.62 3.06
CA ILE A 103 14.26 10.47 3.85
C ILE A 103 14.29 11.47 5.00
N GLY A 104 13.80 12.69 4.79
CA GLY A 104 13.72 13.71 5.85
C GLY A 104 12.82 13.28 7.01
N GLU A 105 11.68 12.68 6.72
CA GLU A 105 10.77 12.15 7.73
C GLU A 105 11.45 11.02 8.53
N LEU A 106 12.09 10.07 7.82
CA LEU A 106 12.82 8.99 8.46
C LEU A 106 13.97 9.51 9.33
N LYS A 107 14.71 10.52 8.84
CA LYS A 107 15.79 11.16 9.58
C LYS A 107 15.32 11.75 10.90
N SER A 108 14.13 12.32 10.95
CA SER A 108 13.55 12.89 12.16
C SER A 108 13.27 11.83 13.25
N LEU A 109 13.18 10.56 12.86
CA LEU A 109 12.88 9.44 13.75
C LEU A 109 14.13 8.73 14.26
N ILE A 110 15.34 9.09 13.79
CA ILE A 110 16.58 8.46 14.22
C ILE A 110 16.75 8.59 15.73
N GLY A 111 17.19 7.50 16.35
CA GLY A 111 17.38 7.42 17.79
C GLY A 111 16.17 6.97 18.56
N ARG A 112 15.02 6.86 17.90
CA ARG A 112 13.80 6.35 18.51
C ARG A 112 13.66 4.86 18.23
N ARG A 113 12.89 4.19 19.09
CA ARG A 113 12.54 2.79 18.89
C ARG A 113 11.27 2.72 18.03
N ALA A 114 11.27 1.88 17.00
CA ALA A 114 10.12 1.74 16.13
C ALA A 114 8.95 1.06 16.87
N ASN A 115 7.79 1.73 16.88
CA ASN A 115 6.57 1.19 17.50
C ASN A 115 5.90 0.16 16.58
N GLN A 116 6.22 0.18 15.30
CA GLN A 116 5.74 -0.73 14.29
C GLN A 116 6.78 -0.76 13.17
N ASN A 117 6.66 -1.72 12.25
CA ASN A 117 7.57 -1.77 11.11
C ASN A 117 7.52 -0.45 10.33
N ILE A 118 8.68 0.07 9.97
CA ILE A 118 8.79 1.25 9.12
C ILE A 118 9.03 0.77 7.69
N VAL A 119 8.16 1.19 6.78
CA VAL A 119 8.03 0.60 5.45
C VAL A 119 8.23 1.65 4.36
N HIS A 120 8.94 1.26 3.31
CA HIS A 120 9.13 2.12 2.14
C HIS A 120 7.81 2.29 1.37
N PRO A 121 7.41 3.55 1.02
CA PRO A 121 6.09 3.80 0.45
C PRO A 121 5.91 3.31 -1.00
N LEU A 122 6.99 3.07 -1.73
CA LEU A 122 6.90 2.62 -3.13
C LEU A 122 7.07 1.11 -3.27
N THR A 123 7.97 0.51 -2.50
CA THR A 123 8.30 -0.91 -2.61
C THR A 123 7.69 -1.80 -1.54
N GLY A 124 7.23 -1.22 -0.44
CA GLY A 124 6.73 -1.99 0.69
C GLY A 124 7.82 -2.72 1.48
N GLU A 125 9.11 -2.47 1.19
CA GLU A 125 10.21 -3.06 1.95
C GLU A 125 10.25 -2.52 3.38
N VAL A 126 10.54 -3.42 4.34
CA VAL A 126 10.70 -3.03 5.73
C VAL A 126 12.07 -2.41 5.91
N LEU A 127 12.09 -1.13 6.28
CA LEU A 127 13.33 -0.38 6.55
C LEU A 127 13.81 -0.60 7.98
N VAL A 128 12.89 -0.66 8.93
CA VAL A 128 13.18 -0.92 10.34
C VAL A 128 12.08 -1.82 10.89
N GLU A 129 12.45 -2.90 11.54
CA GLU A 129 11.50 -3.81 12.18
C GLU A 129 10.97 -3.22 13.49
N GLU A 130 9.72 -3.56 13.82
CA GLU A 130 9.10 -3.20 15.09
C GLU A 130 10.00 -3.56 16.28
N GLY A 131 10.14 -2.65 17.23
CA GLY A 131 10.94 -2.82 18.42
C GLY A 131 12.43 -2.54 18.25
N LYS A 132 12.91 -2.29 17.04
CA LYS A 132 14.31 -1.97 16.78
C LYS A 132 14.54 -0.47 16.84
N LEU A 133 15.80 -0.07 17.13
CA LEU A 133 16.20 1.33 17.06
C LEU A 133 16.30 1.78 15.60
N ILE A 134 15.82 2.98 15.37
CA ILE A 134 15.92 3.61 14.05
C ILE A 134 17.31 4.24 13.96
N LEU A 135 18.15 3.68 13.09
CA LEU A 135 19.54 4.07 12.92
C LEU A 135 19.77 4.69 11.53
N ARG A 136 20.93 5.30 11.34
CA ARG A 136 21.31 5.86 10.04
C ARG A 136 21.37 4.83 8.92
N SER A 137 21.58 3.56 9.25
CA SER A 137 21.52 2.48 8.25
C SER A 137 20.17 2.37 7.56
N ALA A 138 19.07 2.75 8.24
CA ALA A 138 17.76 2.81 7.62
C ALA A 138 17.68 3.90 6.54
N LEU A 139 18.33 5.04 6.77
CA LEU A 139 18.42 6.11 5.76
C LEU A 139 19.19 5.64 4.53
N GLU A 140 20.30 4.95 4.73
CA GLU A 140 21.12 4.39 3.63
C GLU A 140 20.32 3.37 2.84
N LYS A 141 19.58 2.52 3.51
CA LYS A 141 18.70 1.53 2.87
C LYS A 141 17.62 2.22 2.04
N MET A 142 16.97 3.23 2.57
CA MET A 142 15.94 4.00 1.85
C MET A 142 16.53 4.73 0.65
N ALA A 143 17.69 5.38 0.81
CA ALA A 143 18.37 6.08 -0.27
C ALA A 143 18.78 5.12 -1.39
N LYS A 144 19.22 3.92 -1.06
CA LYS A 144 19.57 2.89 -2.03
C LYS A 144 18.35 2.43 -2.83
N ILE A 145 17.22 2.23 -2.15
CA ILE A 145 15.95 1.87 -2.81
C ILE A 145 15.52 3.00 -3.74
N ASP A 146 15.50 4.25 -3.25
CA ASP A 146 15.12 5.42 -4.05
C ASP A 146 16.00 5.58 -5.29
N SER A 147 17.30 5.37 -5.15
CA SER A 147 18.25 5.41 -6.26
C SER A 147 17.92 4.36 -7.34
N THR A 148 17.53 3.17 -6.94
CA THR A 148 17.11 2.10 -7.85
C THR A 148 15.80 2.46 -8.55
N LEU A 149 14.86 3.07 -7.81
CA LEU A 149 13.56 3.48 -8.34
C LEU A 149 13.70 4.58 -9.39
N ASP A 150 14.60 5.54 -9.18
CA ASP A 150 14.83 6.64 -10.11
C ASP A 150 15.25 6.14 -11.50
N THR A 151 15.97 5.03 -11.58
CA THR A 151 16.49 4.52 -12.84
C THR A 151 15.56 3.55 -13.55
N SER A 152 14.75 2.77 -12.84
CA SER A 152 13.93 1.74 -13.46
C SER A 152 12.42 1.90 -13.16
N LEU A 153 12.07 1.99 -11.89
CA LEU A 153 10.67 1.97 -11.49
C LEU A 153 9.92 3.26 -11.84
N VAL A 154 10.53 4.41 -11.57
CA VAL A 154 9.90 5.70 -11.85
C VAL A 154 9.65 5.87 -13.34
N GLU A 155 10.61 5.49 -14.18
CA GLU A 155 10.45 5.54 -15.63
C GLU A 155 9.32 4.64 -16.11
N VAL A 156 9.27 3.39 -15.63
CA VAL A 156 8.23 2.43 -15.99
C VAL A 156 6.85 2.92 -15.56
N LEU A 157 6.72 3.37 -14.31
CA LEU A 157 5.45 3.88 -13.79
C LEU A 157 5.03 5.17 -14.49
N SER A 158 5.98 6.07 -14.76
CA SER A 158 5.71 7.31 -15.50
C SER A 158 5.25 7.04 -16.92
N SER A 159 5.89 6.10 -17.61
CA SER A 159 5.51 5.69 -18.95
C SER A 159 4.11 5.10 -18.98
N SER A 160 3.76 4.24 -18.02
CA SER A 160 2.42 3.65 -17.91
C SER A 160 1.36 4.71 -17.67
N VAL A 161 1.65 5.73 -16.85
CA VAL A 161 0.70 6.84 -16.59
C VAL A 161 0.55 7.71 -17.83
N LYS A 162 1.63 8.05 -18.51
CA LYS A 162 1.58 8.85 -19.75
C LYS A 162 0.76 8.17 -20.83
N ALA A 163 0.83 6.87 -20.94
CA ALA A 163 0.04 6.10 -21.91
C ALA A 163 -1.46 6.14 -21.65
N LYS A 164 -1.89 6.50 -20.43
CA LYS A 164 -3.31 6.60 -20.05
C LYS A 164 -3.85 8.03 -20.11
N LEU A 165 -2.99 9.03 -20.25
CA LEU A 165 -3.42 10.41 -20.40
C LEU A 165 -3.87 10.65 -21.83
N PRO A 166 -5.06 11.27 -22.02
CA PRO A 166 -5.54 11.60 -23.36
C PRO A 166 -4.68 12.68 -24.02
#